data_10518ea2bd1cf27ef3fcbdaa23a3022d
#
_entry.id   10518ea2bd1cf27ef3fcbdaa23a3022d
#
_cell.length_a   1.000
_cell.length_b   1.000
_cell.length_c   1.000
_cell.angle_alpha   90.00
_cell.angle_beta   90.00
_cell.angle_gamma   90.00
#
_symmetry.space_group_name_H-M   'P 1'
#
loop_
_entity.id
_entity.type
_entity.pdbx_description
1 polymer ?
#
loop_
_entity_poly.entity_id
_entity_poly.type
_entity_poly.pdbx_seq_one_letter_code
_entity_poly.pdbx_strand_id
1 'polypeptide(L)'
;MEDGATLKNVVLGAPAADGVHTYGNVNIQNVKWEDVGEDALTVKKEGKVTIDGGSAQKASDKIFQINKASTFTVKNFTADNGGKFIRQLGGSTFHVDVIIDKCTITNMKEAIFRTDSKTSTVRMTNTRYSNVGQKWIGVQHIYENNNTQF
;
A
#
# COMPACT_ATOMS: atom_id res chain seq x y z
N MET A 1 -9.70 10.28 -7.46
CA MET A 1 -9.39 11.47 -6.59
C MET A 1 -8.47 12.40 -7.37
N GLU A 2 -8.88 13.60 -7.52
CA GLU A 2 -8.09 14.65 -8.17
C GLU A 2 -6.97 15.17 -7.27
N ASP A 3 -5.99 15.85 -7.87
CA ASP A 3 -4.89 16.48 -7.13
C ASP A 3 -5.40 17.44 -6.05
N GLY A 4 -4.86 17.31 -4.85
CA GLY A 4 -5.27 18.09 -3.68
C GLY A 4 -6.46 17.55 -2.90
N ALA A 5 -7.09 16.47 -3.37
CA ALA A 5 -8.30 15.93 -2.72
C ALA A 5 -7.99 15.19 -1.41
N THR A 6 -8.97 15.17 -0.53
CA THR A 6 -8.96 14.39 0.71
C THR A 6 -10.21 13.53 0.78
N LEU A 7 -10.03 12.24 1.06
CA LEU A 7 -11.10 11.31 1.37
C LEU A 7 -10.95 10.89 2.83
N LYS A 8 -11.99 11.06 3.63
CA LYS A 8 -11.90 10.72 5.06
C LYS A 8 -13.18 10.15 5.63
N ASN A 9 -13.01 9.28 6.63
CA ASN A 9 -14.11 8.72 7.42
C ASN A 9 -15.14 8.01 6.55
N VAL A 10 -14.66 7.13 5.65
CA VAL A 10 -15.50 6.40 4.70
C VAL A 10 -15.32 4.91 4.90
N VAL A 11 -16.43 4.18 4.79
CA VAL A 11 -16.42 2.72 4.70
C VAL A 11 -16.82 2.35 3.27
N LEU A 12 -15.94 1.63 2.60
CA LEU A 12 -16.19 1.10 1.26
C LEU A 12 -16.56 -0.38 1.41
N GLY A 13 -17.84 -0.67 1.20
CA GLY A 13 -18.38 -2.02 1.34
C GLY A 13 -18.07 -2.91 0.14
N ALA A 14 -18.52 -4.15 0.24
CA ALA A 14 -18.35 -5.13 -0.83
C ALA A 14 -19.43 -4.98 -1.91
N PRO A 15 -19.12 -5.28 -3.20
CA PRO A 15 -17.79 -5.46 -3.76
C PRO A 15 -17.16 -4.12 -4.19
N ALA A 16 -15.90 -3.90 -3.82
CA ALA A 16 -15.17 -2.68 -4.17
C ALA A 16 -14.15 -2.96 -5.28
N ALA A 17 -14.61 -3.46 -6.42
CA ALA A 17 -13.79 -4.11 -7.45
C ALA A 17 -12.56 -3.31 -7.90
N ASP A 18 -12.68 -2.00 -8.15
CA ASP A 18 -11.58 -1.17 -8.66
C ASP A 18 -11.03 -0.19 -7.63
N GLY A 19 -11.70 -0.05 -6.49
CA GLY A 19 -11.25 0.81 -5.40
C GLY A 19 -11.14 2.28 -5.77
N VAL A 20 -10.15 2.93 -5.16
CA VAL A 20 -9.90 4.36 -5.31
C VAL A 20 -8.76 4.57 -6.32
N HIS A 21 -8.94 5.47 -7.26
CA HIS A 21 -7.89 5.89 -8.19
C HIS A 21 -7.40 7.29 -7.84
N THR A 22 -6.08 7.51 -7.82
CA THR A 22 -5.49 8.80 -7.47
C THR A 22 -4.77 9.43 -8.63
N TYR A 23 -4.90 10.75 -8.79
CA TYR A 23 -4.37 11.51 -9.91
C TYR A 23 -3.61 12.75 -9.43
N GLY A 24 -2.66 12.57 -8.53
CA GLY A 24 -1.84 13.65 -8.00
C GLY A 24 -1.58 13.50 -6.51
N ASN A 25 -1.45 14.63 -5.80
CA ASN A 25 -1.26 14.63 -4.34
C ASN A 25 -2.61 14.45 -3.65
N VAL A 26 -2.75 13.39 -2.88
CA VAL A 26 -4.02 13.09 -2.20
C VAL A 26 -3.78 12.66 -0.76
N ASN A 27 -4.79 12.90 0.08
CA ASN A 27 -4.81 12.46 1.46
C ASN A 27 -6.00 11.53 1.68
N ILE A 28 -5.75 10.38 2.32
CA ILE A 28 -6.77 9.40 2.64
C ILE A 28 -6.68 9.14 4.14
N GLN A 29 -7.77 9.42 4.86
CA GLN A 29 -7.78 9.38 6.31
C GLN A 29 -8.93 8.52 6.82
N ASN A 30 -8.61 7.50 7.62
CA ASN A 30 -9.59 6.62 8.23
C ASN A 30 -10.60 6.07 7.23
N VAL A 31 -10.11 5.44 6.18
CA VAL A 31 -10.92 4.77 5.18
C VAL A 31 -10.82 3.26 5.37
N LYS A 32 -11.96 2.58 5.37
CA LYS A 32 -12.03 1.13 5.55
C LYS A 32 -12.52 0.48 4.27
N TRP A 33 -11.69 -0.40 3.71
CA TRP A 33 -12.07 -1.29 2.61
C TRP A 33 -12.45 -2.64 3.19
N GLU A 34 -13.74 -2.93 3.29
CA GLU A 34 -14.23 -4.17 3.91
C GLU A 34 -13.97 -5.41 3.05
N ASP A 35 -14.02 -5.24 1.73
CA ASP A 35 -13.75 -6.30 0.77
C ASP A 35 -13.09 -5.67 -0.45
N VAL A 36 -11.77 -5.75 -0.52
CA VAL A 36 -10.99 -5.07 -1.56
C VAL A 36 -11.33 -5.54 -2.96
N GLY A 37 -11.52 -6.84 -3.16
CA GLY A 37 -11.64 -7.38 -4.50
C GLY A 37 -10.28 -7.34 -5.21
N GLU A 38 -10.13 -6.51 -6.23
CA GLU A 38 -8.86 -6.43 -6.97
C GLU A 38 -7.84 -5.53 -6.28
N ASP A 39 -8.07 -4.22 -6.22
CA ASP A 39 -7.18 -3.25 -5.61
C ASP A 39 -7.98 -2.29 -4.73
N ALA A 40 -7.47 -1.98 -3.53
CA ALA A 40 -8.09 -0.97 -2.68
C ALA A 40 -7.86 0.43 -3.25
N LEU A 41 -6.64 0.68 -3.74
CA LEU A 41 -6.25 1.97 -4.30
C LEU A 41 -5.17 1.77 -5.36
N THR A 42 -5.29 2.53 -6.44
CA THR A 42 -4.31 2.54 -7.53
C THR A 42 -3.85 3.97 -7.82
N VAL A 43 -2.53 4.18 -7.81
CA VAL A 43 -1.92 5.46 -8.19
C VAL A 43 -1.83 5.52 -9.71
N LYS A 44 -2.60 6.40 -10.32
CA LYS A 44 -2.70 6.56 -11.78
C LYS A 44 -1.88 7.71 -12.34
N LYS A 45 -1.46 8.64 -11.50
CA LYS A 45 -0.66 9.81 -11.89
C LYS A 45 0.35 10.11 -10.78
N GLU A 46 1.48 10.68 -11.17
CA GLU A 46 2.54 11.06 -10.23
C GLU A 46 2.01 11.97 -9.11
N GLY A 47 2.53 11.79 -7.91
CA GLY A 47 2.17 12.62 -6.78
C GLY A 47 2.57 11.99 -5.45
N LYS A 48 2.19 12.67 -4.39
CA LYS A 48 2.38 12.22 -3.01
C LYS A 48 1.05 11.70 -2.49
N VAL A 49 0.99 10.41 -2.20
CA VAL A 49 -0.20 9.76 -1.64
C VAL A 49 0.07 9.45 -0.17
N THR A 50 -0.80 9.93 0.71
CA THR A 50 -0.70 9.68 2.15
C THR A 50 -1.98 9.00 2.63
N ILE A 51 -1.81 7.81 3.21
CA ILE A 51 -2.90 7.04 3.82
C ILE A 51 -2.62 7.00 5.32
N ASP A 52 -3.53 7.55 6.11
CA ASP A 52 -3.39 7.64 7.57
C ASP A 52 -4.63 7.10 8.25
N GLY A 53 -4.49 5.98 8.94
CA GLY A 53 -5.59 5.31 9.61
C GLY A 53 -6.48 4.53 8.65
N GLY A 54 -7.25 3.61 9.19
CA GLY A 54 -8.15 2.77 8.42
C GLY A 54 -7.68 1.34 8.26
N SER A 55 -8.31 0.61 7.35
CA SER A 55 -8.02 -0.81 7.15
C SER A 55 -8.43 -1.29 5.77
N ALA A 56 -7.84 -2.40 5.35
CA ALA A 56 -8.22 -3.10 4.13
C ALA A 56 -8.10 -4.61 4.33
N GLN A 57 -9.01 -5.36 3.74
CA GLN A 57 -8.99 -6.82 3.82
C GLN A 57 -9.56 -7.48 2.57
N LYS A 58 -9.22 -8.75 2.38
CA LYS A 58 -9.78 -9.62 1.33
C LYS A 58 -9.45 -9.13 -0.08
N ALA A 59 -8.17 -8.87 -0.34
CA ALA A 59 -7.70 -8.59 -1.68
C ALA A 59 -7.41 -9.91 -2.42
N SER A 60 -7.85 -10.02 -3.65
CA SER A 60 -7.56 -11.20 -4.47
C SER A 60 -6.07 -11.30 -4.81
N ASP A 61 -5.40 -10.16 -4.95
CA ASP A 61 -3.97 -10.11 -5.20
C ASP A 61 -3.30 -9.03 -4.35
N LYS A 62 -3.44 -7.77 -4.69
CA LYS A 62 -2.75 -6.67 -4.00
C LYS A 62 -3.71 -5.69 -3.37
N ILE A 63 -3.28 -5.05 -2.28
CA ILE A 63 -4.08 -4.02 -1.63
C ILE A 63 -3.84 -2.67 -2.31
N PHE A 64 -2.58 -2.27 -2.49
CA PHE A 64 -2.24 -1.01 -3.14
C PHE A 64 -1.40 -1.25 -4.39
N GLN A 65 -1.79 -0.59 -5.48
CA GLN A 65 -1.10 -0.66 -6.76
C GLN A 65 -0.54 0.71 -7.13
N ILE A 66 0.74 0.77 -7.49
CA ILE A 66 1.41 2.01 -7.86
C ILE A 66 1.84 1.94 -9.32
N ASN A 67 1.17 2.71 -10.18
CA ASN A 67 1.40 2.68 -11.63
C ASN A 67 2.18 3.89 -12.14
N LYS A 68 2.57 4.82 -11.27
CA LYS A 68 3.36 6.01 -11.63
C LYS A 68 4.32 6.36 -10.50
N ALA A 69 5.40 7.06 -10.83
CA ALA A 69 6.35 7.56 -9.86
C ALA A 69 5.65 8.35 -8.76
N SER A 70 5.96 8.06 -7.50
CA SER A 70 5.26 8.68 -6.38
C SER A 70 6.02 8.49 -5.08
N THR A 71 5.63 9.28 -4.09
CA THR A 71 5.92 9.02 -2.68
C THR A 71 4.64 8.47 -2.06
N PHE A 72 4.68 7.23 -1.59
CA PHE A 72 3.52 6.51 -1.10
C PHE A 72 3.70 6.22 0.38
N THR A 73 2.92 6.89 1.22
CA THR A 73 3.00 6.76 2.68
C THR A 73 1.75 6.10 3.22
N VAL A 74 1.93 5.02 3.99
CA VAL A 74 0.86 4.36 4.73
C VAL A 74 1.24 4.35 6.20
N LYS A 75 0.39 4.91 7.04
CA LYS A 75 0.63 4.93 8.49
C LYS A 75 -0.65 4.66 9.28
N ASN A 76 -0.49 4.09 10.45
CA ASN A 76 -1.61 3.77 11.35
C ASN A 76 -2.70 2.93 10.64
N PHE A 77 -2.29 1.95 9.84
CA PHE A 77 -3.18 1.20 8.96
C PHE A 77 -3.11 -0.29 9.26
N THR A 78 -4.23 -0.98 9.13
CA THR A 78 -4.32 -2.43 9.30
C THR A 78 -4.69 -3.11 8.00
N ALA A 79 -3.87 -4.04 7.56
CA ALA A 79 -4.11 -4.80 6.33
C ALA A 79 -4.13 -6.29 6.61
N ASP A 80 -5.11 -7.00 6.06
CA ASP A 80 -5.25 -8.43 6.26
C ASP A 80 -5.74 -9.13 4.99
N ASN A 81 -5.14 -10.27 4.68
CA ASN A 81 -5.59 -11.18 3.64
C ASN A 81 -5.49 -10.62 2.23
N GLY A 82 -4.32 -10.77 1.64
CA GLY A 82 -4.03 -10.44 0.25
C GLY A 82 -2.81 -11.18 -0.26
N GLY A 83 -2.45 -10.93 -1.49
CA GLY A 83 -1.19 -11.43 -2.04
C GLY A 83 -0.04 -10.52 -1.68
N LYS A 84 -0.19 -9.22 -1.96
CA LYS A 84 0.81 -8.19 -1.66
C LYS A 84 0.15 -7.01 -0.98
N PHE A 85 0.85 -6.40 -0.02
CA PHE A 85 0.36 -5.15 0.56
C PHE A 85 0.51 -4.00 -0.43
N ILE A 86 1.70 -3.85 -1.02
CA ILE A 86 1.99 -2.81 -2.02
C ILE A 86 2.71 -3.45 -3.21
N ARG A 87 2.24 -3.14 -4.42
CA ARG A 87 2.84 -3.59 -5.67
C ARG A 87 3.10 -2.39 -6.58
N GLN A 88 4.35 -2.19 -6.99
CA GLN A 88 4.66 -1.30 -8.10
C GLN A 88 4.37 -2.04 -9.42
N LEU A 89 3.86 -1.32 -10.41
CA LEU A 89 3.50 -1.86 -11.72
C LEU A 89 4.60 -2.78 -12.27
N GLY A 90 4.22 -3.99 -12.65
CA GLY A 90 5.15 -5.01 -13.14
C GLY A 90 5.94 -4.54 -14.35
N GLY A 91 7.27 -4.80 -14.33
CA GLY A 91 8.17 -4.42 -15.39
C GLY A 91 8.50 -2.93 -15.44
N SER A 92 7.97 -2.12 -14.54
CA SER A 92 8.23 -0.69 -14.52
C SER A 92 9.59 -0.37 -13.88
N THR A 93 10.21 0.71 -14.35
CA THR A 93 11.53 1.16 -13.88
C THR A 93 11.50 2.56 -13.24
N PHE A 94 10.34 3.19 -13.15
CA PHE A 94 10.22 4.48 -12.49
C PHE A 94 10.49 4.36 -10.99
N HIS A 95 10.81 5.49 -10.36
CA HIS A 95 11.16 5.51 -8.94
C HIS A 95 9.94 5.70 -8.05
N VAL A 96 9.82 4.88 -7.01
CA VAL A 96 8.80 5.01 -5.98
C VAL A 96 9.48 4.98 -4.61
N ASP A 97 9.11 5.90 -3.74
CA ASP A 97 9.48 5.88 -2.33
C ASP A 97 8.28 5.42 -1.51
N VAL A 98 8.41 4.25 -0.88
CA VAL A 98 7.37 3.69 -0.02
C VAL A 98 7.74 3.93 1.44
N ILE A 99 6.79 4.46 2.21
CA ILE A 99 6.95 4.70 3.64
C ILE A 99 5.81 4.00 4.38
N ILE A 100 6.16 3.07 5.26
CA ILE A 100 5.21 2.31 6.08
C ILE A 100 5.56 2.56 7.54
N ASP A 101 4.61 3.09 8.31
CA ASP A 101 4.83 3.40 9.72
C ASP A 101 3.62 3.05 10.57
N LYS A 102 3.85 2.40 11.70
CA LYS A 102 2.80 2.04 12.67
C LYS A 102 1.64 1.26 12.04
N CYS A 103 1.95 0.32 11.18
CA CYS A 103 0.97 -0.54 10.54
C CYS A 103 0.94 -1.92 11.18
N THR A 104 -0.16 -2.64 10.93
CA THR A 104 -0.28 -4.07 11.23
C THR A 104 -0.63 -4.78 9.92
N ILE A 105 0.23 -5.70 9.50
CA ILE A 105 0.11 -6.37 8.20
C ILE A 105 0.10 -7.88 8.43
N THR A 106 -0.99 -8.53 8.04
CA THR A 106 -1.15 -9.97 8.26
C THR A 106 -1.65 -10.70 7.03
N ASN A 107 -1.22 -11.95 6.88
CA ASN A 107 -1.72 -12.86 5.86
C ASN A 107 -1.54 -12.31 4.43
N MET A 108 -0.30 -11.96 4.09
CA MET A 108 0.11 -11.61 2.73
C MET A 108 0.85 -12.80 2.12
N LYS A 109 0.27 -13.40 1.09
CA LYS A 109 0.81 -14.63 0.51
C LYS A 109 2.18 -14.43 -0.14
N GLU A 110 2.43 -13.27 -0.73
CA GLU A 110 3.66 -13.00 -1.45
C GLU A 110 4.58 -12.03 -0.74
N ALA A 111 4.15 -10.78 -0.50
CA ALA A 111 5.07 -9.75 -0.02
C ALA A 111 4.37 -8.58 0.65
N ILE A 112 5.15 -7.80 1.42
CA ILE A 112 4.73 -6.48 1.86
C ILE A 112 4.91 -5.47 0.71
N PHE A 113 6.08 -5.44 0.07
CA PHE A 113 6.31 -4.60 -1.12
C PHE A 113 7.06 -5.37 -2.19
N ARG A 114 6.54 -5.33 -3.40
CA ARG A 114 7.16 -5.93 -4.58
C ARG A 114 7.35 -4.89 -5.67
N THR A 115 8.57 -4.83 -6.23
CA THR A 115 8.91 -3.94 -7.33
C THR A 115 9.91 -4.60 -8.29
N ASP A 116 9.90 -4.16 -9.54
CA ASP A 116 10.93 -4.51 -10.51
C ASP A 116 11.88 -3.33 -10.76
N SER A 117 11.68 -2.21 -10.08
CA SER A 117 12.54 -1.04 -10.18
C SER A 117 13.77 -1.16 -9.25
N LYS A 118 14.94 -0.96 -9.83
CA LYS A 118 16.20 -1.02 -9.07
C LYS A 118 16.44 0.20 -8.18
N THR A 119 15.68 1.26 -8.36
CA THR A 119 15.85 2.52 -7.62
C THR A 119 14.81 2.73 -6.54
N SER A 120 13.68 2.05 -6.60
CA SER A 120 12.62 2.23 -5.62
C SER A 120 13.07 1.89 -4.21
N THR A 121 12.56 2.63 -3.23
CA THR A 121 12.95 2.50 -1.83
C THR A 121 11.77 2.10 -0.97
N VAL A 122 12.05 1.44 0.15
CA VAL A 122 11.07 1.23 1.20
C VAL A 122 11.67 1.59 2.55
N ARG A 123 10.88 2.28 3.36
CA ARG A 123 11.18 2.57 4.75
C ARG A 123 10.02 2.05 5.59
N MET A 124 10.27 1.03 6.41
CA MET A 124 9.25 0.46 7.30
C MET A 124 9.69 0.60 8.74
N THR A 125 8.85 1.23 9.55
CA THR A 125 9.14 1.50 10.95
C THR A 125 7.94 1.21 11.83
N ASN A 126 8.19 0.77 13.06
CA ASN A 126 7.17 0.58 14.11
C ASN A 126 5.98 -0.28 13.64
N THR A 127 6.24 -1.26 12.78
CA THR A 127 5.20 -2.08 12.15
C THR A 127 5.25 -3.50 12.66
N ARG A 128 4.07 -4.07 12.87
CA ARG A 128 3.90 -5.47 13.26
C ARG A 128 3.38 -6.26 12.06
N TYR A 129 3.95 -7.43 11.83
CA TYR A 129 3.52 -8.29 10.72
C TYR A 129 3.53 -9.76 11.10
N SER A 130 2.66 -10.54 10.45
CA SER A 130 2.53 -11.97 10.70
C SER A 130 2.04 -12.68 9.44
N ASN A 131 2.53 -13.88 9.22
CA ASN A 131 2.14 -14.72 8.08
C ASN A 131 2.29 -14.00 6.75
N VAL A 132 3.49 -13.50 6.49
CA VAL A 132 3.88 -12.85 5.25
C VAL A 132 4.88 -13.74 4.52
N GLY A 133 4.69 -13.96 3.21
CA GLY A 133 5.58 -14.81 2.42
C GLY A 133 7.02 -14.31 2.45
N GLN A 134 7.24 -13.16 1.85
CA GLN A 134 8.48 -12.39 1.96
C GLN A 134 8.14 -10.95 2.28
N LYS A 135 8.97 -10.26 3.05
CA LYS A 135 8.73 -8.83 3.27
C LYS A 135 8.90 -8.06 1.97
N TRP A 136 10.00 -8.33 1.27
CA TRP A 136 10.42 -7.56 0.10
C TRP A 136 10.71 -8.49 -1.07
N ILE A 137 10.18 -8.17 -2.24
CA ILE A 137 10.51 -8.86 -3.49
C ILE A 137 11.00 -7.83 -4.50
N GLY A 138 12.25 -7.97 -4.94
CA GLY A 138 12.86 -7.07 -5.92
C GLY A 138 13.27 -5.69 -5.39
N VAL A 139 13.09 -5.44 -4.10
CA VAL A 139 13.44 -4.16 -3.48
C VAL A 139 14.92 -4.15 -3.12
N GLN A 140 15.67 -3.18 -3.65
CA GLN A 140 17.11 -3.10 -3.44
C GLN A 140 17.53 -2.06 -2.38
N HIS A 141 16.65 -1.15 -2.00
CA HIS A 141 16.95 -0.09 -1.03
C HIS A 141 15.92 -0.15 0.10
N ILE A 142 16.33 -0.76 1.20
CA ILE A 142 15.45 -1.08 2.33
C ILE A 142 15.99 -0.45 3.61
N TYR A 143 15.13 0.26 4.33
CA TYR A 143 15.37 0.69 5.70
C TYR A 143 14.29 0.14 6.61
N GLU A 144 14.69 -0.56 7.67
CA GLU A 144 13.78 -1.10 8.68
C GLU A 144 14.25 -0.70 10.08
N ASN A 145 13.30 -0.32 10.93
CA ASN A 145 13.58 -0.04 12.32
C ASN A 145 12.34 -0.30 13.19
N ASN A 146 12.55 -1.00 14.31
CA ASN A 146 11.53 -1.25 15.31
C ASN A 146 10.29 -1.98 14.75
N ASN A 147 10.51 -2.94 13.85
CA ASN A 147 9.44 -3.81 13.34
C ASN A 147 9.44 -5.12 14.10
N THR A 148 8.26 -5.72 14.26
CA THR A 148 8.09 -6.96 15.03
C THR A 148 7.26 -7.96 14.24
N GLN A 149 7.82 -9.16 14.09
CA GLN A 149 7.06 -10.30 13.58
C GLN A 149 6.37 -10.99 14.76
N PHE A 150 5.10 -11.29 14.60
CA PHE A 150 4.35 -11.98 15.68
C PHE A 150 3.64 -13.23 15.20
#